data_2f93e49e812a80cc1d886d9aa69f2826
#
_entry.id   2f93e49e812a80cc1d886d9aa69f2826
#
_cell.length_a   1.000
_cell.length_b   1.000
_cell.length_c   1.000
_cell.angle_alpha   90.00
_cell.angle_beta   90.00
_cell.angle_gamma   90.00
#
_symmetry.space_group_name_H-M   'P 1'
#
loop_
_entity.id
_entity.type
_entity.pdbx_description
1 polymer ?
#
loop_
_entity_poly.entity_id
_entity_poly.type
_entity_poly.pdbx_seq_one_letter_code
_entity_poly.pdbx_strand_id
1 'polypeptide(L)'
;MRDFIQILKRFIPPYKSRLGKNIFYNILSAAFGSVSFVLLVPVLNILFNVTEEVTELVPFELNKESLMTNFNYYVTLSKQHFSASTTLLFAGGFFVLAALFKTGFSYLASYEIVFIRNGVVRDIRRKIYQKILSLPLPFFSEERKGDIIARTTGDVQEVENSIMNSLEMFFQNPIIILIYLSGMIFMSWQLTLFVLVLLPIMGTLIGKVGKTLKKRSKEGQDKMGEILSNIEETLSGLRVIKAFNAEDKMDKLFTSHNEQYRQIMNRLMWRRSLAHPMSEFLGTIVVVIVVWFGGLLILGQTPLMDASSFIAYIALFYSIINPAKQFSTALYSIQKGAAAMDRIDQILNAESTILEPEQPKPLNGFNKEIEYRNVSFAYRPDRTVLKDVNVKIGKGQTVALVGQSGSGKSTFVDLLPRFYYRALPEYAAQAYER
;
A
#
# COMPACT_ATOMS: atom_id res chain seq x y z
N MET A 1 -1.14 13.45 -3.34
CA MET A 1 -1.86 12.80 -4.46
C MET A 1 -1.10 12.91 -5.78
N ARG A 2 -0.56 14.08 -6.14
CA ARG A 2 0.17 14.27 -7.42
C ARG A 2 1.38 13.34 -7.53
N ASP A 3 2.20 13.28 -6.52
CA ASP A 3 3.42 12.46 -6.46
C ASP A 3 3.11 10.96 -6.51
N PHE A 4 2.01 10.55 -5.88
CA PHE A 4 1.58 9.16 -5.92
C PHE A 4 1.04 8.71 -7.28
N ILE A 5 0.30 9.57 -8.00
CA ILE A 5 -0.12 9.31 -9.39
C ILE A 5 1.13 9.13 -10.27
N GLN A 6 2.23 9.84 -9.98
CA GLN A 6 3.50 9.63 -10.68
C GLN A 6 4.08 8.24 -10.42
N ILE A 7 4.00 7.73 -9.18
CA ILE A 7 4.44 6.36 -8.83
C ILE A 7 3.64 5.33 -9.64
N LEU A 8 2.31 5.45 -9.67
CA LEU A 8 1.47 4.56 -10.48
C LEU A 8 1.82 4.63 -11.97
N LYS A 9 1.99 5.83 -12.53
CA LYS A 9 2.40 6.02 -13.93
C LYS A 9 3.78 5.42 -14.23
N ARG A 10 4.67 5.36 -13.27
CA ARG A 10 6.04 4.84 -13.42
C ARG A 10 6.09 3.31 -13.39
N PHE A 11 5.28 2.66 -12.56
CA PHE A 11 5.40 1.22 -12.30
C PHE A 11 4.24 0.36 -12.80
N ILE A 12 3.06 0.92 -13.05
CA ILE A 12 1.89 0.16 -13.51
C ILE A 12 1.86 -0.13 -15.02
N PRO A 13 2.45 0.70 -15.93
CA PRO A 13 2.34 0.48 -17.37
C PRO A 13 2.69 -0.92 -17.88
N PRO A 14 3.71 -1.62 -17.33
CA PRO A 14 4.01 -3.00 -17.73
C PRO A 14 2.88 -3.99 -17.39
N TYR A 15 2.00 -3.64 -16.44
CA TYR A 15 0.93 -4.48 -15.90
C TYR A 15 -0.47 -4.03 -16.33
N LYS A 16 -0.60 -3.12 -17.32
CA LYS A 16 -1.90 -2.56 -17.75
C LYS A 16 -2.92 -3.61 -18.16
N SER A 17 -2.49 -4.71 -18.82
CA SER A 17 -3.39 -5.80 -19.21
C SER A 17 -3.97 -6.53 -17.99
N ARG A 18 -3.16 -6.77 -16.96
CA ARG A 18 -3.62 -7.39 -15.70
C ARG A 18 -4.53 -6.45 -14.91
N LEU A 19 -4.21 -5.15 -14.91
CA LEU A 19 -5.08 -4.13 -14.30
C LEU A 19 -6.44 -4.10 -15.01
N GLY A 20 -6.47 -4.14 -16.35
CA GLY A 20 -7.71 -4.22 -17.11
C GLY A 20 -8.56 -5.46 -16.76
N LYS A 21 -7.91 -6.63 -16.63
CA LYS A 21 -8.60 -7.86 -16.18
C LYS A 21 -9.11 -7.74 -14.74
N ASN A 22 -8.32 -7.17 -13.82
CA ASN A 22 -8.75 -6.91 -12.45
C ASN A 22 -9.99 -6.01 -12.41
N ILE A 23 -10.00 -4.91 -13.17
CA ILE A 23 -11.16 -4.00 -13.28
C ILE A 23 -12.37 -4.76 -13.82
N PHE A 24 -12.21 -5.52 -14.88
CA PHE A 24 -13.28 -6.31 -15.49
C PHE A 24 -13.89 -7.31 -14.50
N TYR A 25 -13.05 -8.08 -13.79
CA TYR A 25 -13.53 -9.03 -12.79
C TYR A 25 -14.19 -8.33 -11.58
N ASN A 26 -13.72 -7.15 -11.17
CA ASN A 26 -14.36 -6.37 -10.13
C ASN A 26 -15.74 -5.88 -10.56
N ILE A 27 -15.92 -5.47 -11.83
CA ILE A 27 -17.23 -5.10 -12.39
C ILE A 27 -18.18 -6.28 -12.34
N LEU A 28 -17.74 -7.45 -12.82
CA LEU A 28 -18.56 -8.66 -12.78
C LEU A 28 -18.89 -9.08 -11.34
N SER A 29 -17.91 -9.08 -10.45
CA SER A 29 -18.13 -9.41 -9.04
C SER A 29 -19.16 -8.47 -8.39
N ALA A 30 -19.06 -7.17 -8.62
CA ALA A 30 -20.00 -6.20 -8.07
C ALA A 30 -21.39 -6.32 -8.71
N ALA A 31 -21.48 -6.59 -10.02
CA ALA A 31 -22.76 -6.83 -10.72
C ALA A 31 -23.45 -8.07 -10.16
N PHE A 32 -22.77 -9.22 -10.07
CA PHE A 32 -23.35 -10.42 -9.46
C PHE A 32 -23.66 -10.22 -7.98
N GLY A 33 -22.89 -9.41 -7.27
CA GLY A 33 -23.19 -8.99 -5.89
C GLY A 33 -24.50 -8.22 -5.81
N SER A 34 -24.72 -7.23 -6.68
CA SER A 34 -25.98 -6.47 -6.74
C SER A 34 -27.17 -7.38 -7.11
N VAL A 35 -26.99 -8.25 -8.12
CA VAL A 35 -28.00 -9.24 -8.51
C VAL A 35 -28.35 -10.16 -7.35
N SER A 36 -27.36 -10.64 -6.58
CA SER A 36 -27.63 -11.47 -5.39
C SER A 36 -28.56 -10.78 -4.40
N PHE A 37 -28.36 -9.47 -4.13
CA PHE A 37 -29.24 -8.73 -3.23
C PHE A 37 -30.64 -8.49 -3.82
N VAL A 38 -30.74 -8.27 -5.13
CA VAL A 38 -32.05 -8.17 -5.78
C VAL A 38 -32.79 -9.50 -5.75
N LEU A 39 -32.10 -10.64 -5.94
CA LEU A 39 -32.67 -11.98 -5.81
C LEU A 39 -33.16 -12.34 -4.39
N LEU A 40 -32.74 -11.59 -3.38
CA LEU A 40 -33.25 -11.74 -2.03
C LEU A 40 -34.74 -11.33 -1.94
N VAL A 41 -35.18 -10.36 -2.75
CA VAL A 41 -36.59 -9.87 -2.75
C VAL A 41 -37.59 -11.00 -3.00
N PRO A 42 -37.50 -11.76 -4.11
CA PRO A 42 -38.43 -12.86 -4.36
C PRO A 42 -38.33 -14.00 -3.33
N VAL A 43 -37.15 -14.27 -2.79
CA VAL A 43 -37.00 -15.24 -1.69
C VAL A 43 -37.81 -14.81 -0.48
N LEU A 44 -37.74 -13.54 -0.11
CA LEU A 44 -38.51 -12.96 1.00
C LEU A 44 -40.00 -12.93 0.69
N ASN A 45 -40.39 -12.60 -0.55
CA ASN A 45 -41.78 -12.60 -0.98
C ASN A 45 -42.43 -13.99 -0.90
N ILE A 46 -41.68 -15.05 -1.27
CA ILE A 46 -42.13 -16.45 -1.09
C ILE A 46 -42.28 -16.78 0.40
N LEU A 47 -41.26 -16.41 1.20
CA LEU A 47 -41.20 -16.72 2.63
C LEU A 47 -42.34 -16.04 3.43
N PHE A 48 -42.63 -14.76 3.12
CA PHE A 48 -43.69 -13.99 3.78
C PHE A 48 -45.08 -14.19 3.15
N ASN A 49 -45.17 -14.98 2.09
CA ASN A 49 -46.39 -15.22 1.33
C ASN A 49 -47.06 -13.93 0.80
N VAL A 50 -46.23 -12.95 0.40
CA VAL A 50 -46.64 -11.63 -0.14
C VAL A 50 -46.52 -11.60 -1.66
N THR A 51 -46.41 -12.74 -2.30
CA THR A 51 -46.28 -12.83 -3.77
C THR A 51 -47.58 -12.51 -4.45
N GLU A 52 -47.64 -11.42 -5.22
CA GLU A 52 -48.74 -11.19 -6.16
C GLU A 52 -48.71 -12.28 -7.24
N GLU A 53 -49.84 -12.96 -7.47
CA GLU A 53 -49.94 -13.96 -8.51
C GLU A 53 -49.98 -13.24 -9.88
N VAL A 54 -48.89 -13.41 -10.64
CA VAL A 54 -48.79 -12.87 -12.01
C VAL A 54 -49.00 -14.01 -12.97
N THR A 55 -50.04 -13.86 -13.79
CA THR A 55 -50.48 -14.89 -14.76
C THR A 55 -49.99 -14.66 -16.18
N GLU A 56 -49.52 -13.45 -16.51
CA GLU A 56 -49.10 -13.09 -17.86
C GLU A 56 -47.66 -12.50 -17.87
N LEU A 57 -46.89 -12.85 -18.90
CA LEU A 57 -45.56 -12.29 -19.15
C LEU A 57 -45.73 -10.90 -19.77
N VAL A 58 -44.98 -9.93 -19.22
CA VAL A 58 -44.88 -8.59 -19.78
C VAL A 58 -43.68 -8.48 -20.71
N PRO A 59 -43.71 -7.69 -21.79
CA PRO A 59 -42.55 -7.46 -22.65
C PRO A 59 -41.31 -7.08 -21.84
N PHE A 60 -40.17 -7.69 -22.20
CA PHE A 60 -38.94 -7.46 -21.47
C PHE A 60 -38.43 -6.03 -21.70
N GLU A 61 -38.53 -5.22 -20.69
CA GLU A 61 -37.91 -3.89 -20.63
C GLU A 61 -36.94 -3.81 -19.47
N LEU A 62 -35.86 -3.03 -19.64
CA LEU A 62 -34.87 -2.77 -18.58
C LEU A 62 -35.40 -1.78 -17.53
N ASN A 63 -36.64 -1.98 -17.07
CA ASN A 63 -37.23 -1.26 -15.96
C ASN A 63 -37.58 -2.17 -14.80
N LYS A 64 -37.74 -1.60 -13.60
CA LYS A 64 -38.01 -2.34 -12.37
C LYS A 64 -39.27 -3.18 -12.47
N GLU A 65 -40.34 -2.60 -13.03
CA GLU A 65 -41.65 -3.24 -13.11
C GLU A 65 -41.63 -4.46 -14.00
N SER A 66 -41.09 -4.38 -15.22
CA SER A 66 -41.00 -5.50 -16.14
C SER A 66 -40.14 -6.65 -15.58
N LEU A 67 -39.00 -6.31 -14.97
CA LEU A 67 -38.10 -7.33 -14.36
C LEU A 67 -38.78 -8.04 -13.18
N MET A 68 -39.44 -7.30 -12.29
CA MET A 68 -40.12 -7.90 -11.13
C MET A 68 -41.35 -8.66 -11.54
N THR A 69 -42.16 -8.16 -12.47
CA THR A 69 -43.36 -8.84 -12.98
C THR A 69 -43.00 -10.14 -13.67
N ASN A 70 -42.03 -10.15 -14.56
CA ASN A 70 -41.58 -11.37 -15.22
C ASN A 70 -40.96 -12.37 -14.25
N PHE A 71 -40.22 -11.89 -13.25
CA PHE A 71 -39.70 -12.78 -12.22
C PHE A 71 -40.83 -13.38 -11.37
N ASN A 72 -41.79 -12.57 -10.92
CA ASN A 72 -42.96 -13.03 -10.16
C ASN A 72 -43.80 -14.03 -10.97
N TYR A 73 -43.91 -13.87 -12.31
CA TYR A 73 -44.53 -14.85 -13.18
C TYR A 73 -43.86 -16.22 -13.06
N TYR A 74 -42.54 -16.31 -13.17
CA TYR A 74 -41.83 -17.58 -13.03
C TYR A 74 -41.94 -18.19 -11.63
N VAL A 75 -41.99 -17.34 -10.58
CA VAL A 75 -42.25 -17.77 -9.21
C VAL A 75 -43.67 -18.32 -9.08
N THR A 76 -44.66 -17.64 -9.64
CA THR A 76 -46.08 -18.13 -9.67
C THR A 76 -46.20 -19.45 -10.39
N LEU A 77 -45.61 -19.55 -11.57
CA LEU A 77 -45.58 -20.80 -12.36
C LEU A 77 -44.91 -21.95 -11.56
N SER A 78 -43.79 -21.63 -10.85
CA SER A 78 -43.12 -22.61 -10.01
C SER A 78 -44.00 -23.06 -8.83
N LYS A 79 -44.74 -22.15 -8.19
CA LYS A 79 -45.68 -22.46 -7.11
C LYS A 79 -46.86 -23.32 -7.57
N GLN A 80 -47.32 -23.16 -8.82
CA GLN A 80 -48.38 -23.99 -9.41
C GLN A 80 -47.94 -25.43 -9.68
N HIS A 81 -46.69 -25.65 -10.05
CA HIS A 81 -46.16 -26.97 -10.37
C HIS A 81 -45.46 -27.66 -9.20
N PHE A 82 -44.94 -26.89 -8.24
CA PHE A 82 -44.18 -27.40 -7.12
C PHE A 82 -44.71 -26.82 -5.78
N SER A 83 -44.35 -27.48 -4.70
CA SER A 83 -44.66 -26.92 -3.36
C SER A 83 -43.91 -25.61 -3.10
N ALA A 84 -44.40 -24.77 -2.19
CA ALA A 84 -43.75 -23.53 -1.78
C ALA A 84 -42.31 -23.77 -1.27
N SER A 85 -42.06 -24.90 -0.61
CA SER A 85 -40.74 -25.30 -0.15
C SER A 85 -39.77 -25.58 -1.31
N THR A 86 -40.24 -26.25 -2.36
CA THR A 86 -39.43 -26.53 -3.57
C THR A 86 -39.13 -25.24 -4.36
N THR A 87 -40.10 -24.36 -4.47
CA THR A 87 -39.93 -23.04 -5.11
C THR A 87 -38.90 -22.19 -4.34
N LEU A 88 -38.94 -22.21 -3.00
CA LEU A 88 -37.95 -21.54 -2.16
C LEU A 88 -36.53 -22.13 -2.37
N LEU A 89 -36.43 -23.47 -2.52
CA LEU A 89 -35.16 -24.15 -2.79
C LEU A 89 -34.56 -23.71 -4.14
N PHE A 90 -35.38 -23.61 -5.20
CA PHE A 90 -34.93 -23.10 -6.50
C PHE A 90 -34.47 -21.64 -6.42
N ALA A 91 -35.25 -20.76 -5.78
CA ALA A 91 -34.88 -19.36 -5.62
C ALA A 91 -33.60 -19.19 -4.79
N GLY A 92 -33.44 -20.00 -3.71
CA GLY A 92 -32.21 -20.09 -2.93
C GLY A 92 -31.03 -20.61 -3.74
N GLY A 93 -31.27 -21.58 -4.65
CA GLY A 93 -30.25 -22.08 -5.58
C GLY A 93 -29.71 -21.01 -6.53
N PHE A 94 -30.60 -20.18 -7.09
CA PHE A 94 -30.17 -19.02 -7.90
C PHE A 94 -29.38 -17.99 -7.10
N PHE A 95 -29.80 -17.74 -5.86
CA PHE A 95 -29.05 -16.85 -4.96
C PHE A 95 -27.63 -17.39 -4.69
N VAL A 96 -27.49 -18.69 -4.38
CA VAL A 96 -26.20 -19.35 -4.18
C VAL A 96 -25.34 -19.29 -5.44
N LEU A 97 -25.94 -19.51 -6.62
CA LEU A 97 -25.23 -19.43 -7.89
C LEU A 97 -24.70 -18.02 -8.16
N ALA A 98 -25.52 -16.99 -7.93
CA ALA A 98 -25.08 -15.60 -8.07
C ALA A 98 -23.96 -15.26 -7.07
N ALA A 99 -24.05 -15.75 -5.82
CA ALA A 99 -23.01 -15.59 -4.81
C ALA A 99 -21.70 -16.33 -5.20
N LEU A 100 -21.82 -17.49 -5.85
CA LEU A 100 -20.68 -18.26 -6.37
C LEU A 100 -19.96 -17.47 -7.47
N PHE A 101 -20.69 -16.89 -8.42
CA PHE A 101 -20.11 -16.05 -9.47
C PHE A 101 -19.47 -14.77 -8.88
N LYS A 102 -20.15 -14.09 -7.95
CA LYS A 102 -19.60 -12.95 -7.22
C LYS A 102 -18.25 -13.31 -6.60
N THR A 103 -18.20 -14.37 -5.81
CA THR A 103 -16.96 -14.76 -5.09
C THR A 103 -15.90 -15.28 -6.03
N GLY A 104 -16.27 -16.01 -7.09
CA GLY A 104 -15.36 -16.47 -8.14
C GLY A 104 -14.69 -15.29 -8.87
N PHE A 105 -15.46 -14.31 -9.32
CA PHE A 105 -14.90 -13.12 -9.97
C PHE A 105 -14.10 -12.26 -9.00
N SER A 106 -14.50 -12.15 -7.73
CA SER A 106 -13.70 -11.49 -6.70
C SER A 106 -12.35 -12.17 -6.49
N TYR A 107 -12.32 -13.49 -6.48
CA TYR A 107 -11.07 -14.26 -6.42
C TYR A 107 -10.19 -14.01 -7.65
N LEU A 108 -10.77 -14.03 -8.87
CA LEU A 108 -10.03 -13.76 -10.11
C LEU A 108 -9.47 -12.33 -10.12
N ALA A 109 -10.22 -11.34 -9.60
CA ALA A 109 -9.73 -9.98 -9.44
C ALA A 109 -8.54 -9.93 -8.48
N SER A 110 -8.64 -10.60 -7.33
CA SER A 110 -7.55 -10.69 -6.35
C SER A 110 -6.33 -11.42 -6.91
N TYR A 111 -6.53 -12.46 -7.71
CA TYR A 111 -5.45 -13.18 -8.40
C TYR A 111 -4.64 -12.26 -9.33
N GLU A 112 -5.30 -11.45 -10.16
CA GLU A 112 -4.61 -10.51 -11.06
C GLU A 112 -3.83 -9.43 -10.29
N ILE A 113 -4.36 -8.96 -9.15
CA ILE A 113 -3.72 -7.92 -8.36
C ILE A 113 -2.45 -8.42 -7.67
N VAL A 114 -2.39 -9.69 -7.26
CA VAL A 114 -1.19 -10.32 -6.69
C VAL A 114 -0.01 -10.29 -7.68
N PHE A 115 -0.26 -10.53 -8.97
CA PHE A 115 0.79 -10.41 -10.00
C PHE A 115 1.29 -8.99 -10.18
N ILE A 116 0.39 -7.98 -10.14
CA ILE A 116 0.77 -6.57 -10.19
C ILE A 116 1.66 -6.24 -9.00
N ARG A 117 1.22 -6.61 -7.80
CA ARG A 117 1.92 -6.41 -6.53
C ARG A 117 3.35 -6.93 -6.59
N ASN A 118 3.49 -8.23 -6.78
CA ASN A 118 4.79 -8.90 -6.75
C ASN A 118 5.69 -8.45 -7.91
N GLY A 119 5.09 -8.16 -9.08
CA GLY A 119 5.80 -7.64 -10.24
C GLY A 119 6.40 -6.27 -9.98
N VAL A 120 5.63 -5.33 -9.43
CA VAL A 120 6.12 -3.99 -9.09
C VAL A 120 7.22 -4.04 -8.04
N VAL A 121 7.06 -4.85 -6.99
CA VAL A 121 8.09 -5.04 -5.95
C VAL A 121 9.38 -5.58 -6.55
N ARG A 122 9.29 -6.59 -7.40
CA ARG A 122 10.44 -7.13 -8.12
C ARG A 122 11.15 -6.05 -8.93
N ASP A 123 10.39 -5.24 -9.67
CA ASP A 123 10.95 -4.23 -10.57
C ASP A 123 11.61 -3.09 -9.78
N ILE A 124 11.05 -2.67 -8.65
CA ILE A 124 11.66 -1.68 -7.75
C ILE A 124 12.97 -2.23 -7.18
N ARG A 125 12.95 -3.44 -6.60
CA ARG A 125 14.16 -4.08 -6.03
C ARG A 125 15.24 -4.25 -7.08
N ARG A 126 14.89 -4.65 -8.30
CA ARG A 126 15.83 -4.79 -9.42
C ARG A 126 16.48 -3.44 -9.76
N LYS A 127 15.70 -2.37 -9.84
CA LYS A 127 16.23 -1.01 -10.12
C LYS A 127 17.16 -0.53 -9.02
N ILE A 128 16.79 -0.74 -7.74
CA ILE A 128 17.65 -0.39 -6.61
C ILE A 128 18.96 -1.18 -6.72
N TYR A 129 18.90 -2.49 -6.92
CA TYR A 129 20.08 -3.34 -7.00
C TYR A 129 20.99 -2.96 -8.18
N GLN A 130 20.45 -2.72 -9.36
CA GLN A 130 21.19 -2.24 -10.52
C GLN A 130 21.88 -0.90 -10.24
N LYS A 131 21.18 0.00 -9.53
CA LYS A 131 21.75 1.28 -9.13
C LYS A 131 22.88 1.12 -8.12
N ILE A 132 22.72 0.26 -7.12
CA ILE A 132 23.77 -0.06 -6.16
C ILE A 132 25.04 -0.53 -6.89
N LEU A 133 24.93 -1.41 -7.88
CA LEU A 133 26.07 -1.91 -8.64
C LEU A 133 26.75 -0.80 -9.49
N SER A 134 26.04 0.25 -9.86
CA SER A 134 26.56 1.37 -10.65
C SER A 134 27.18 2.50 -9.82
N LEU A 135 27.00 2.48 -8.49
CA LEU A 135 27.51 3.52 -7.62
C LEU A 135 28.94 3.20 -7.15
N PRO A 136 29.81 4.21 -7.02
CA PRO A 136 31.19 4.03 -6.60
C PRO A 136 31.29 3.72 -5.11
N LEU A 137 32.40 3.07 -4.68
CA LEU A 137 32.65 2.69 -3.30
C LEU A 137 32.49 3.82 -2.28
N PRO A 138 32.89 5.07 -2.54
CA PRO A 138 32.68 6.18 -1.60
C PRO A 138 31.23 6.46 -1.20
N PHE A 139 30.28 5.98 -2.01
CA PHE A 139 28.86 6.10 -1.68
C PHE A 139 28.46 5.20 -0.49
N PHE A 140 29.18 4.12 -0.25
CA PHE A 140 28.87 3.07 0.72
C PHE A 140 29.67 3.23 2.01
N SER A 141 29.30 4.16 2.90
CA SER A 141 29.77 4.15 4.29
C SER A 141 29.06 3.06 5.09
N GLU A 142 29.57 2.71 6.28
CA GLU A 142 28.92 1.72 7.17
C GLU A 142 27.50 2.14 7.55
N GLU A 143 27.28 3.43 7.85
CA GLU A 143 25.96 4.00 8.14
C GLU A 143 25.02 3.89 6.93
N ARG A 144 25.53 4.14 5.71
CA ARG A 144 24.72 4.04 4.49
C ARG A 144 24.39 2.61 4.09
N LYS A 145 25.22 1.64 4.40
CA LYS A 145 24.91 0.23 4.13
C LYS A 145 23.63 -0.21 4.86
N GLY A 146 23.53 0.11 6.16
CA GLY A 146 22.33 -0.16 6.94
C GLY A 146 21.09 0.54 6.40
N ASP A 147 21.20 1.82 6.02
CA ASP A 147 20.14 2.62 5.43
C ASP A 147 19.67 2.03 4.07
N ILE A 148 20.58 1.63 3.20
CA ILE A 148 20.26 1.01 1.91
C ILE A 148 19.49 -0.31 2.09
N ILE A 149 19.90 -1.14 3.07
CA ILE A 149 19.21 -2.38 3.41
C ILE A 149 17.80 -2.07 3.92
N ALA A 150 17.66 -1.11 4.83
CA ALA A 150 16.37 -0.67 5.37
C ALA A 150 15.42 -0.16 4.27
N ARG A 151 15.93 0.63 3.31
CA ARG A 151 15.16 1.12 2.16
C ARG A 151 14.76 0.01 1.21
N THR A 152 15.65 -0.94 0.94
CA THR A 152 15.37 -2.08 0.03
C THR A 152 14.34 -3.06 0.62
N THR A 153 14.23 -3.13 1.93
CA THR A 153 13.28 -4.00 2.64
C THR A 153 12.04 -3.23 3.10
N GLY A 154 12.20 -2.33 4.05
CA GLY A 154 11.11 -1.62 4.71
C GLY A 154 10.39 -0.62 3.81
N ASP A 155 11.14 0.29 3.14
CA ASP A 155 10.54 1.28 2.26
C ASP A 155 9.86 0.65 1.04
N VAL A 156 10.46 -0.39 0.45
CA VAL A 156 9.81 -1.13 -0.64
C VAL A 156 8.49 -1.76 -0.18
N GLN A 157 8.43 -2.29 1.06
CA GLN A 157 7.19 -2.83 1.63
C GLN A 157 6.12 -1.74 1.82
N GLU A 158 6.50 -0.54 2.24
CA GLU A 158 5.58 0.60 2.37
C GLU A 158 5.04 1.06 1.01
N VAL A 159 5.90 1.11 -0.01
CA VAL A 159 5.48 1.42 -1.39
C VAL A 159 4.54 0.34 -1.92
N GLU A 160 4.82 -0.93 -1.66
CA GLU A 160 3.96 -2.07 -1.99
C GLU A 160 2.56 -1.90 -1.40
N ASN A 161 2.46 -1.69 -0.08
CA ASN A 161 1.21 -1.51 0.63
C ASN A 161 0.44 -0.29 0.10
N SER A 162 1.15 0.78 -0.22
CA SER A 162 0.58 2.01 -0.77
C SER A 162 -0.01 1.78 -2.16
N ILE A 163 0.68 1.08 -3.05
CA ILE A 163 0.20 0.75 -4.39
C ILE A 163 -1.06 -0.11 -4.30
N MET A 164 -1.07 -1.13 -3.43
CA MET A 164 -2.23 -2.01 -3.25
C MET A 164 -3.46 -1.24 -2.79
N ASN A 165 -3.35 -0.52 -1.68
CA ASN A 165 -4.44 0.28 -1.15
C ASN A 165 -4.95 1.32 -2.15
N SER A 166 -4.08 1.79 -3.04
CA SER A 166 -4.45 2.75 -4.08
C SER A 166 -5.19 2.11 -5.23
N LEU A 167 -4.77 0.94 -5.68
CA LEU A 167 -5.50 0.19 -6.70
C LEU A 167 -6.92 -0.15 -6.22
N GLU A 168 -7.06 -0.55 -4.95
CA GLU A 168 -8.37 -0.75 -4.34
C GLU A 168 -9.17 0.55 -4.28
N MET A 169 -8.56 1.66 -3.84
CA MET A 169 -9.22 2.96 -3.68
C MET A 169 -9.66 3.56 -5.03
N PHE A 170 -8.82 3.48 -6.07
CA PHE A 170 -9.10 4.14 -7.34
C PHE A 170 -9.92 3.29 -8.31
N PHE A 171 -9.85 1.97 -8.20
CA PHE A 171 -10.52 1.06 -9.14
C PHE A 171 -11.57 0.18 -8.45
N GLN A 172 -11.21 -0.62 -7.48
CA GLN A 172 -12.13 -1.59 -6.91
C GLN A 172 -13.27 -0.95 -6.12
N ASN A 173 -12.97 -0.10 -5.15
CA ASN A 173 -13.99 0.49 -4.28
C ASN A 173 -14.99 1.41 -5.02
N PRO A 174 -14.55 2.30 -5.97
CA PRO A 174 -15.49 3.10 -6.75
C PRO A 174 -16.42 2.24 -7.60
N ILE A 175 -15.91 1.17 -8.22
CA ILE A 175 -16.74 0.25 -9.02
C ILE A 175 -17.82 -0.40 -8.15
N ILE A 176 -17.45 -0.93 -6.99
CA ILE A 176 -18.41 -1.56 -6.06
C ILE A 176 -19.45 -0.53 -5.60
N ILE A 177 -19.02 0.66 -5.19
CA ILE A 177 -19.92 1.73 -4.73
C ILE A 177 -20.87 2.15 -5.84
N LEU A 178 -20.38 2.40 -7.06
CA LEU A 178 -21.21 2.82 -8.18
C LEU A 178 -22.25 1.77 -8.56
N ILE A 179 -21.86 0.50 -8.63
CA ILE A 179 -22.77 -0.60 -9.00
C ILE A 179 -23.82 -0.81 -7.88
N TYR A 180 -23.41 -0.83 -6.62
CA TYR A 180 -24.38 -0.99 -5.52
C TYR A 180 -25.28 0.24 -5.36
N LEU A 181 -24.74 1.45 -5.56
CA LEU A 181 -25.52 2.66 -5.56
C LEU A 181 -26.54 2.67 -6.71
N SER A 182 -26.18 2.21 -7.91
CA SER A 182 -27.12 2.08 -9.02
C SER A 182 -28.25 1.10 -8.69
N GLY A 183 -27.93 -0.04 -8.03
CA GLY A 183 -28.94 -0.98 -7.52
C GLY A 183 -29.85 -0.34 -6.48
N MET A 184 -29.33 0.46 -5.57
CA MET A 184 -30.12 1.21 -4.59
C MET A 184 -31.04 2.25 -5.25
N ILE A 185 -30.54 3.02 -6.23
CA ILE A 185 -31.34 3.98 -6.99
C ILE A 185 -32.48 3.28 -7.74
N PHE A 186 -32.16 2.12 -8.33
CA PHE A 186 -33.16 1.29 -9.02
C PHE A 186 -34.27 0.81 -8.08
N MET A 187 -33.98 0.52 -6.82
CA MET A 187 -34.97 0.10 -5.81
C MET A 187 -35.77 1.29 -5.27
N SER A 188 -35.11 2.38 -4.88
CA SER A 188 -35.74 3.63 -4.41
C SER A 188 -34.76 4.80 -4.52
N TRP A 189 -35.02 5.71 -5.43
CA TRP A 189 -34.20 6.93 -5.58
C TRP A 189 -34.35 7.89 -4.40
N GLN A 190 -35.55 7.96 -3.80
CA GLN A 190 -35.86 8.85 -2.68
C GLN A 190 -35.04 8.46 -1.45
N LEU A 191 -35.05 7.16 -1.11
CA LEU A 191 -34.30 6.63 0.00
C LEU A 191 -32.78 6.74 -0.24
N THR A 192 -32.34 6.55 -1.48
CA THR A 192 -30.93 6.67 -1.85
C THR A 192 -30.43 8.10 -1.74
N LEU A 193 -31.21 9.08 -2.15
CA LEU A 193 -30.88 10.50 -1.96
C LEU A 193 -30.73 10.84 -0.48
N PHE A 194 -31.65 10.37 0.35
CA PHE A 194 -31.59 10.54 1.80
C PHE A 194 -30.30 9.94 2.40
N VAL A 195 -29.95 8.70 2.01
CA VAL A 195 -28.72 8.04 2.44
C VAL A 195 -27.47 8.79 1.98
N LEU A 196 -27.46 9.33 0.75
CA LEU A 196 -26.34 10.12 0.23
C LEU A 196 -26.07 11.40 1.03
N VAL A 197 -27.10 11.99 1.64
CA VAL A 197 -26.94 13.14 2.54
C VAL A 197 -26.39 12.70 3.91
N LEU A 198 -26.77 11.52 4.40
CA LEU A 198 -26.30 11.00 5.68
C LEU A 198 -24.82 10.57 5.66
N LEU A 199 -24.34 9.98 4.56
CA LEU A 199 -22.98 9.44 4.47
C LEU A 199 -21.86 10.48 4.75
N PRO A 200 -21.87 11.71 4.19
CA PRO A 200 -20.88 12.74 4.50
C PRO A 200 -20.88 13.17 5.98
N ILE A 201 -22.08 13.26 6.59
CA ILE A 201 -22.22 13.63 8.00
C ILE A 201 -21.49 12.60 8.88
N MET A 202 -21.71 11.32 8.59
CA MET A 202 -21.05 10.22 9.28
C MET A 202 -19.53 10.20 9.05
N GLY A 203 -19.11 10.42 7.80
CA GLY A 203 -17.69 10.49 7.44
C GLY A 203 -16.94 11.58 8.22
N THR A 204 -17.56 12.75 8.43
CA THR A 204 -16.96 13.82 9.22
C THR A 204 -16.84 13.48 10.71
N LEU A 205 -17.83 12.81 11.28
CA LEU A 205 -17.81 12.36 12.68
C LEU A 205 -16.69 11.34 12.92
N ILE A 206 -16.59 10.34 12.05
CA ILE A 206 -15.53 9.30 12.13
C ILE A 206 -14.15 9.93 11.89
N GLY A 207 -14.03 10.87 10.94
CA GLY A 207 -12.78 11.55 10.61
C GLY A 207 -12.18 12.38 11.76
N LYS A 208 -13.01 12.95 12.65
CA LYS A 208 -12.55 13.66 13.86
C LYS A 208 -11.80 12.73 14.83
N VAL A 209 -12.24 11.48 14.96
CA VAL A 209 -11.54 10.48 15.80
C VAL A 209 -10.15 10.16 15.24
N GLY A 210 -10.03 10.03 13.93
CA GLY A 210 -8.76 9.70 13.27
C GLY A 210 -7.66 10.76 13.45
N LYS A 211 -8.00 12.05 13.47
CA LYS A 211 -7.02 13.14 13.66
C LYS A 211 -6.29 13.07 15.00
N THR A 212 -6.98 12.68 16.06
CA THR A 212 -6.40 12.59 17.41
C THR A 212 -5.38 11.45 17.52
N LEU A 213 -5.55 10.36 16.74
CA LEU A 213 -4.63 9.23 16.72
C LEU A 213 -3.26 9.58 16.12
N LYS A 214 -3.22 10.46 15.09
CA LYS A 214 -1.99 10.83 14.40
C LYS A 214 -0.97 11.50 15.35
N LYS A 215 -1.43 12.42 16.22
CA LYS A 215 -0.53 13.13 17.17
C LYS A 215 0.10 12.14 18.16
N ARG A 216 -0.69 11.22 18.73
CA ARG A 216 -0.22 10.24 19.73
C ARG A 216 0.69 9.17 19.13
N SER A 217 0.49 8.82 17.87
CA SER A 217 1.38 7.90 17.15
C SER A 217 2.80 8.46 17.04
N LYS A 218 2.95 9.78 16.84
CA LYS A 218 4.26 10.44 16.80
C LYS A 218 4.96 10.36 18.15
N GLU A 219 4.26 10.66 19.27
CA GLU A 219 4.82 10.53 20.62
C GLU A 219 5.35 9.11 20.90
N GLY A 220 4.64 8.06 20.41
CA GLY A 220 5.10 6.68 20.52
C GLY A 220 6.34 6.38 19.68
N GLN A 221 6.43 6.94 18.46
CA GLN A 221 7.61 6.76 17.60
C GLN A 221 8.84 7.46 18.20
N ASP A 222 8.68 8.68 18.73
CA ASP A 222 9.76 9.42 19.37
C ASP A 222 10.31 8.64 20.58
N LYS A 223 9.40 8.08 21.40
CA LYS A 223 9.80 7.27 22.58
C LYS A 223 10.46 5.93 22.20
N MET A 224 10.03 5.31 21.09
CA MET A 224 10.71 4.13 20.58
C MET A 224 12.12 4.46 20.09
N GLY A 225 12.33 5.64 19.51
CA GLY A 225 13.66 6.14 19.16
C GLY A 225 14.58 6.26 20.37
N GLU A 226 14.09 6.77 21.52
CA GLU A 226 14.86 6.81 22.76
C GLU A 226 15.25 5.42 23.27
N ILE A 227 14.34 4.42 23.17
CA ILE A 227 14.63 3.03 23.54
C ILE A 227 15.73 2.45 22.65
N LEU A 228 15.63 2.65 21.32
CA LEU A 228 16.64 2.17 20.37
C LEU A 228 18.00 2.83 20.63
N SER A 229 18.03 4.13 20.87
CA SER A 229 19.27 4.85 21.23
C SER A 229 19.89 4.32 22.53
N ASN A 230 19.09 4.00 23.54
CA ASN A 230 19.56 3.39 24.79
C ASN A 230 20.17 2.00 24.56
N ILE A 231 19.54 1.17 23.69
CA ILE A 231 20.09 -0.13 23.31
C ILE A 231 21.43 0.03 22.57
N GLU A 232 21.51 0.97 21.63
CA GLU A 232 22.73 1.24 20.86
C GLU A 232 23.88 1.72 21.76
N GLU A 233 23.59 2.65 22.67
CA GLU A 233 24.53 3.12 23.69
C GLU A 233 25.01 1.98 24.58
N THR A 234 24.08 1.12 25.04
CA THR A 234 24.40 -0.04 25.87
C THR A 234 25.33 -1.03 25.13
N LEU A 235 25.01 -1.36 23.87
CA LEU A 235 25.82 -2.29 23.07
C LEU A 235 27.22 -1.72 22.78
N SER A 236 27.28 -0.43 22.46
CA SER A 236 28.55 0.26 22.16
C SER A 236 29.42 0.41 23.41
N GLY A 237 28.79 0.67 24.55
CA GLY A 237 29.47 0.84 25.85
C GLY A 237 29.56 -0.42 26.71
N LEU A 238 29.20 -1.60 26.19
CA LEU A 238 29.02 -2.82 27.00
C LEU A 238 30.28 -3.20 27.83
N ARG A 239 31.48 -2.99 27.29
CA ARG A 239 32.73 -3.22 28.00
C ARG A 239 32.88 -2.30 29.23
N VAL A 240 32.46 -1.02 29.10
CA VAL A 240 32.53 -0.05 30.19
C VAL A 240 31.47 -0.40 31.25
N ILE A 241 30.25 -0.74 30.82
CA ILE A 241 29.17 -1.15 31.73
C ILE A 241 29.62 -2.34 32.58
N LYS A 242 30.24 -3.37 31.95
CA LYS A 242 30.76 -4.56 32.63
C LYS A 242 31.94 -4.23 33.56
N ALA A 243 32.84 -3.36 33.12
CA ALA A 243 34.00 -2.97 33.95
C ALA A 243 33.63 -2.22 35.25
N PHE A 244 32.52 -1.48 35.21
CA PHE A 244 32.03 -0.68 36.35
C PHE A 244 30.82 -1.32 37.09
N ASN A 245 30.43 -2.55 36.75
CA ASN A 245 29.24 -3.23 37.29
C ASN A 245 27.97 -2.34 37.24
N ALA A 246 27.78 -1.66 36.10
CA ALA A 246 26.72 -0.67 35.95
C ALA A 246 25.42 -1.27 35.32
N GLU A 247 25.29 -2.60 35.26
CA GLU A 247 24.15 -3.29 34.65
C GLU A 247 22.82 -2.88 35.25
N ASP A 248 22.74 -2.84 36.59
CA ASP A 248 21.51 -2.46 37.30
C ASP A 248 21.08 -1.03 36.99
N LYS A 249 22.04 -0.12 36.77
CA LYS A 249 21.74 1.26 36.38
C LYS A 249 21.16 1.34 34.97
N MET A 250 21.75 0.59 34.05
CA MET A 250 21.29 0.54 32.65
C MET A 250 19.92 -0.15 32.55
N ASP A 251 19.70 -1.24 33.30
CA ASP A 251 18.41 -1.92 33.35
C ASP A 251 17.29 -1.00 33.88
N LYS A 252 17.54 -0.26 34.97
CA LYS A 252 16.57 0.70 35.49
C LYS A 252 16.24 1.80 34.48
N LEU A 253 17.25 2.30 33.76
CA LEU A 253 17.05 3.32 32.72
C LEU A 253 16.21 2.77 31.58
N PHE A 254 16.56 1.59 31.06
CA PHE A 254 15.81 0.91 30.00
C PHE A 254 14.37 0.62 30.43
N THR A 255 14.18 0.06 31.64
CA THR A 255 12.87 -0.25 32.20
C THR A 255 12.00 1.02 32.31
N SER A 256 12.57 2.14 32.73
CA SER A 256 11.86 3.42 32.80
C SER A 256 11.37 3.89 31.43
N HIS A 257 12.23 3.86 30.40
CA HIS A 257 11.87 4.26 29.03
C HIS A 257 10.83 3.29 28.43
N ASN A 258 11.00 1.99 28.67
CA ASN A 258 10.08 0.95 28.18
C ASN A 258 8.69 1.06 28.83
N GLU A 259 8.63 1.39 30.14
CA GLU A 259 7.36 1.60 30.83
C GLU A 259 6.64 2.87 30.33
N GLN A 260 7.35 3.95 30.07
CA GLN A 260 6.78 5.15 29.47
C GLN A 260 6.22 4.85 28.06
N TYR A 261 6.99 4.12 27.25
CA TYR A 261 6.54 3.66 25.93
C TYR A 261 5.27 2.82 26.04
N ARG A 262 5.22 1.84 26.95
CA ARG A 262 4.05 1.01 27.21
C ARG A 262 2.82 1.87 27.53
N GLN A 263 2.96 2.89 28.38
CA GLN A 263 1.85 3.78 28.76
C GLN A 263 1.34 4.60 27.55
N ILE A 264 2.25 5.13 26.75
CA ILE A 264 1.90 5.87 25.51
C ILE A 264 1.18 4.94 24.54
N MET A 265 1.71 3.74 24.32
CA MET A 265 1.13 2.75 23.39
C MET A 265 -0.22 2.21 23.89
N ASN A 266 -0.39 1.97 25.17
CA ASN A 266 -1.69 1.58 25.73
C ASN A 266 -2.76 2.64 25.46
N ARG A 267 -2.45 3.92 25.71
CA ARG A 267 -3.38 5.03 25.43
C ARG A 267 -3.69 5.17 23.94
N LEU A 268 -2.69 4.94 23.08
CA LEU A 268 -2.86 4.94 21.63
C LEU A 268 -3.77 3.79 21.19
N MET A 269 -3.47 2.57 21.66
CA MET A 269 -4.21 1.36 21.28
C MET A 269 -5.65 1.38 21.79
N TRP A 270 -5.92 1.82 23.02
CA TRP A 270 -7.28 2.00 23.50
C TRP A 270 -8.12 2.94 22.62
N ARG A 271 -7.55 4.07 22.21
CA ARG A 271 -8.24 4.99 21.31
C ARG A 271 -8.44 4.41 19.92
N ARG A 272 -7.45 3.67 19.43
CA ARG A 272 -7.57 2.95 18.16
C ARG A 272 -8.66 1.88 18.22
N SER A 273 -8.71 1.12 19.32
CA SER A 273 -9.72 0.10 19.54
C SER A 273 -11.13 0.67 19.68
N LEU A 274 -11.29 1.89 20.19
CA LEU A 274 -12.58 2.62 20.23
C LEU A 274 -13.09 3.00 18.83
N ALA A 275 -12.22 3.14 17.83
CA ALA A 275 -12.65 3.58 16.50
C ALA A 275 -13.59 2.58 15.83
N HIS A 276 -13.39 1.27 16.03
CA HIS A 276 -14.25 0.23 15.47
C HIS A 276 -15.65 0.20 16.13
N PRO A 277 -15.79 0.08 17.44
CA PRO A 277 -17.10 0.13 18.12
C PRO A 277 -17.86 1.44 17.89
N MET A 278 -17.16 2.58 17.90
CA MET A 278 -17.80 3.86 17.55
C MET A 278 -18.33 3.87 16.11
N SER A 279 -17.56 3.37 15.17
CA SER A 279 -17.99 3.28 13.76
C SER A 279 -19.18 2.32 13.60
N GLU A 280 -19.21 1.23 14.36
CA GLU A 280 -20.31 0.27 14.38
C GLU A 280 -21.56 0.88 15.01
N PHE A 281 -21.43 1.53 16.15
CA PHE A 281 -22.54 2.23 16.82
C PHE A 281 -23.14 3.35 15.95
N LEU A 282 -22.28 4.18 15.36
CA LEU A 282 -22.72 5.20 14.41
C LEU A 282 -23.41 4.57 13.19
N GLY A 283 -22.86 3.45 12.68
CA GLY A 283 -23.49 2.68 11.59
C GLY A 283 -24.89 2.18 11.97
N THR A 284 -25.06 1.69 13.19
CA THR A 284 -26.35 1.27 13.72
C THR A 284 -27.34 2.44 13.79
N ILE A 285 -26.91 3.62 14.24
CA ILE A 285 -27.75 4.82 14.25
C ILE A 285 -28.23 5.13 12.81
N VAL A 286 -27.35 5.08 11.83
CA VAL A 286 -27.74 5.31 10.42
C VAL A 286 -28.74 4.27 9.95
N VAL A 287 -28.51 2.99 10.24
CA VAL A 287 -29.45 1.93 9.89
C VAL A 287 -30.83 2.21 10.50
N VAL A 288 -30.89 2.58 11.78
CA VAL A 288 -32.17 2.94 12.44
C VAL A 288 -32.85 4.13 11.78
N ILE A 289 -32.09 5.18 11.44
CA ILE A 289 -32.62 6.37 10.72
C ILE A 289 -33.14 5.97 9.33
N VAL A 290 -32.41 5.12 8.61
CA VAL A 290 -32.83 4.61 7.29
C VAL A 290 -34.08 3.72 7.43
N VAL A 291 -34.13 2.87 8.47
CA VAL A 291 -35.31 2.04 8.76
C VAL A 291 -36.53 2.92 9.10
N TRP A 292 -36.34 3.95 9.90
CA TRP A 292 -37.43 4.89 10.23
C TRP A 292 -37.94 5.61 8.99
N PHE A 293 -37.06 6.21 8.20
CA PHE A 293 -37.44 6.93 6.98
C PHE A 293 -38.03 6.00 5.91
N GLY A 294 -37.40 4.82 5.70
CA GLY A 294 -37.92 3.79 4.79
C GLY A 294 -39.28 3.23 5.25
N GLY A 295 -39.46 3.08 6.58
CA GLY A 295 -40.72 2.69 7.18
C GLY A 295 -41.85 3.70 6.85
N LEU A 296 -41.55 4.99 6.86
CA LEU A 296 -42.54 6.04 6.44
C LEU A 296 -42.92 5.88 4.96
N LEU A 297 -41.97 5.47 4.09
CA LEU A 297 -42.27 5.24 2.68
C LEU A 297 -43.09 3.97 2.42
N ILE A 298 -43.03 2.99 3.32
CA ILE A 298 -43.72 1.70 3.23
C ILE A 298 -45.14 1.81 3.87
N LEU A 299 -45.20 2.44 5.04
CA LEU A 299 -46.43 2.55 5.84
C LEU A 299 -47.35 3.71 5.42
N GLY A 300 -46.92 4.53 4.46
CA GLY A 300 -47.73 5.63 3.92
C GLY A 300 -48.98 5.15 3.16
N GLN A 301 -49.93 6.04 2.91
CA GLN A 301 -51.18 5.70 2.20
C GLN A 301 -50.94 5.19 0.76
N THR A 302 -49.82 5.59 0.13
CA THR A 302 -49.36 5.09 -1.16
C THR A 302 -47.94 4.52 -0.97
N PRO A 303 -47.79 3.22 -0.75
CA PRO A 303 -46.49 2.62 -0.55
C PRO A 303 -45.57 2.80 -1.78
N LEU A 304 -44.42 3.44 -1.59
CA LEU A 304 -43.42 3.64 -2.67
C LEU A 304 -42.47 2.46 -2.82
N MET A 305 -42.48 1.52 -1.85
CA MET A 305 -41.62 0.34 -1.84
C MET A 305 -42.25 -0.77 -1.01
N ASP A 306 -42.09 -2.02 -1.43
CA ASP A 306 -42.49 -3.21 -0.65
C ASP A 306 -41.46 -3.55 0.43
N ALA A 307 -41.87 -4.24 1.49
CA ALA A 307 -41.04 -4.59 2.63
C ALA A 307 -39.83 -5.46 2.24
N SER A 308 -40.02 -6.39 1.29
CA SER A 308 -38.95 -7.28 0.81
C SER A 308 -37.86 -6.51 0.05
N SER A 309 -38.24 -5.57 -0.83
CA SER A 309 -37.32 -4.66 -1.49
C SER A 309 -36.57 -3.77 -0.48
N PHE A 310 -37.23 -3.34 0.58
CA PHE A 310 -36.59 -2.55 1.62
C PHE A 310 -35.49 -3.35 2.38
N ILE A 311 -35.74 -4.62 2.71
CA ILE A 311 -34.74 -5.48 3.34
C ILE A 311 -33.53 -5.66 2.40
N ALA A 312 -33.76 -5.92 1.12
CA ALA A 312 -32.69 -6.02 0.12
C ALA A 312 -31.93 -4.70 -0.04
N TYR A 313 -32.62 -3.56 0.01
CA TYR A 313 -32.03 -2.23 0.00
C TYR A 313 -31.08 -2.00 1.18
N ILE A 314 -31.50 -2.38 2.42
CA ILE A 314 -30.65 -2.29 3.61
C ILE A 314 -29.40 -3.15 3.45
N ALA A 315 -29.52 -4.35 2.90
CA ALA A 315 -28.39 -5.25 2.66
C ALA A 315 -27.38 -4.66 1.64
N LEU A 316 -27.86 -4.03 0.55
CA LEU A 316 -27.03 -3.28 -0.40
C LEU A 316 -26.34 -2.09 0.28
N PHE A 317 -27.09 -1.29 1.04
CA PHE A 317 -26.57 -0.14 1.77
C PHE A 317 -25.43 -0.56 2.73
N TYR A 318 -25.67 -1.61 3.53
CA TYR A 318 -24.65 -2.12 4.46
C TYR A 318 -23.37 -2.55 3.74
N SER A 319 -23.52 -3.09 2.53
CA SER A 319 -22.38 -3.56 1.72
C SER A 319 -21.50 -2.42 1.17
N ILE A 320 -22.01 -1.18 1.08
CA ILE A 320 -21.24 0.01 0.67
C ILE A 320 -20.36 0.55 1.80
N ILE A 321 -20.69 0.28 3.07
CA ILE A 321 -20.00 0.86 4.23
C ILE A 321 -18.52 0.48 4.25
N ASN A 322 -18.19 -0.78 3.97
CA ASN A 322 -16.80 -1.24 4.00
C ASN A 322 -15.93 -0.62 2.88
N PRO A 323 -16.30 -0.63 1.60
CA PRO A 323 -15.58 0.12 0.55
C PRO A 323 -15.40 1.60 0.89
N ALA A 324 -16.43 2.25 1.45
CA ALA A 324 -16.35 3.66 1.83
C ALA A 324 -15.32 3.91 2.96
N LYS A 325 -15.22 3.03 3.95
CA LYS A 325 -14.21 3.11 5.03
C LYS A 325 -12.77 2.95 4.50
N GLN A 326 -12.57 2.12 3.50
CA GLN A 326 -11.24 1.85 2.94
C GLN A 326 -10.62 3.09 2.28
N PHE A 327 -11.40 4.07 1.82
CA PHE A 327 -10.86 5.33 1.30
C PHE A 327 -9.97 6.08 2.30
N SER A 328 -10.39 6.15 3.57
CA SER A 328 -9.60 6.83 4.61
C SER A 328 -8.29 6.10 4.90
N THR A 329 -8.32 4.78 4.92
CA THR A 329 -7.13 3.94 5.14
C THR A 329 -6.15 4.06 3.97
N ALA A 330 -6.66 4.05 2.74
CA ALA A 330 -5.87 4.18 1.54
C ALA A 330 -5.15 5.53 1.45
N LEU A 331 -5.81 6.64 1.80
CA LEU A 331 -5.18 7.97 1.83
C LEU A 331 -3.96 8.03 2.76
N TYR A 332 -4.05 7.40 3.93
CA TYR A 332 -2.91 7.32 4.85
C TYR A 332 -1.76 6.47 4.27
N SER A 333 -2.07 5.30 3.70
CA SER A 333 -1.08 4.42 3.08
C SER A 333 -0.40 5.09 1.89
N ILE A 334 -1.15 5.87 1.08
CA ILE A 334 -0.63 6.64 -0.04
C ILE A 334 0.42 7.65 0.42
N GLN A 335 0.15 8.41 1.50
CA GLN A 335 1.10 9.39 2.03
C GLN A 335 2.38 8.71 2.53
N LYS A 336 2.24 7.57 3.23
CA LYS A 336 3.36 6.80 3.75
C LYS A 336 4.21 6.20 2.63
N GLY A 337 3.57 5.65 1.61
CA GLY A 337 4.26 5.09 0.44
C GLY A 337 4.94 6.15 -0.42
N ALA A 338 4.38 7.36 -0.53
CA ALA A 338 5.03 8.47 -1.22
C ALA A 338 6.33 8.87 -0.49
N ALA A 339 6.29 9.04 0.84
CA ALA A 339 7.50 9.33 1.61
C ALA A 339 8.55 8.21 1.54
N ALA A 340 8.14 6.95 1.48
CA ALA A 340 9.04 5.81 1.27
C ALA A 340 9.66 5.85 -0.13
N MET A 341 8.86 6.19 -1.16
CA MET A 341 9.37 6.32 -2.53
C MET A 341 10.37 7.45 -2.68
N ASP A 342 10.16 8.58 -2.00
CA ASP A 342 11.13 9.70 -2.00
C ASP A 342 12.50 9.25 -1.45
N ARG A 343 12.52 8.41 -0.40
CA ARG A 343 13.76 7.83 0.13
C ARG A 343 14.41 6.83 -0.83
N ILE A 344 13.61 6.02 -1.52
CA ILE A 344 14.10 5.11 -2.58
C ILE A 344 14.67 5.93 -3.75
N ASP A 345 13.99 7.01 -4.14
CA ASP A 345 14.44 7.88 -5.25
C ASP A 345 15.76 8.59 -4.94
N GLN A 346 16.09 8.86 -3.67
CA GLN A 346 17.43 9.34 -3.29
C GLN A 346 18.53 8.35 -3.68
N ILE A 347 18.26 7.03 -3.62
CA ILE A 347 19.22 6.03 -4.10
C ILE A 347 19.19 5.97 -5.63
N LEU A 348 18.00 5.89 -6.23
CA LEU A 348 17.86 5.71 -7.69
C LEU A 348 18.41 6.90 -8.49
N ASN A 349 18.34 8.09 -7.95
CA ASN A 349 18.81 9.33 -8.57
C ASN A 349 20.20 9.75 -8.06
N ALA A 350 20.84 8.94 -7.20
CA ALA A 350 22.19 9.24 -6.75
C ALA A 350 23.16 9.28 -7.94
N GLU A 351 23.92 10.35 -8.07
CA GLU A 351 24.90 10.49 -9.13
C GLU A 351 26.21 9.80 -8.79
N SER A 352 26.83 9.17 -9.76
CA SER A 352 28.18 8.65 -9.62
C SER A 352 29.16 9.82 -9.58
N THR A 353 29.98 9.85 -8.55
CA THR A 353 31.11 10.83 -8.48
C THR A 353 32.25 10.45 -9.42
N ILE A 354 32.21 9.23 -9.99
CA ILE A 354 33.19 8.76 -10.97
C ILE A 354 32.50 8.79 -12.33
N LEU A 355 32.90 9.77 -13.14
CA LEU A 355 32.41 9.91 -14.52
C LEU A 355 33.33 9.14 -15.46
N GLU A 356 32.73 8.39 -16.39
CA GLU A 356 33.49 7.81 -17.49
C GLU A 356 33.82 8.93 -18.51
N PRO A 357 35.02 8.94 -19.06
CA PRO A 357 35.37 9.89 -20.10
C PRO A 357 34.51 9.68 -21.37
N GLU A 358 34.13 10.76 -22.06
CA GLU A 358 33.35 10.69 -23.29
C GLU A 358 34.00 9.82 -24.38
N GLN A 359 35.32 9.77 -24.39
CA GLN A 359 36.12 8.94 -25.30
C GLN A 359 37.10 8.09 -24.51
N PRO A 360 36.70 6.90 -23.99
CA PRO A 360 37.59 6.02 -23.26
C PRO A 360 38.67 5.47 -24.20
N LYS A 361 39.93 5.56 -23.77
CA LYS A 361 41.04 4.94 -24.49
C LYS A 361 41.01 3.43 -24.25
N PRO A 362 40.92 2.59 -25.28
CA PRO A 362 40.96 1.14 -25.12
C PRO A 362 42.34 0.71 -24.62
N LEU A 363 42.36 -0.09 -23.54
CA LEU A 363 43.58 -0.68 -23.04
C LEU A 363 43.83 -2.03 -23.72
N ASN A 364 44.77 -2.09 -24.64
CA ASN A 364 45.15 -3.34 -25.35
C ASN A 364 46.11 -4.22 -24.51
N GLY A 365 45.75 -4.49 -23.26
CA GLY A 365 46.51 -5.30 -22.34
C GLY A 365 47.57 -4.50 -21.56
N PHE A 366 48.14 -5.17 -20.53
CA PHE A 366 49.21 -4.64 -19.70
C PHE A 366 50.57 -5.06 -20.28
N ASN A 367 51.26 -4.14 -20.95
CA ASN A 367 52.46 -4.49 -21.73
C ASN A 367 53.78 -4.02 -21.13
N LYS A 368 53.80 -2.94 -20.34
CA LYS A 368 55.03 -2.32 -19.89
C LYS A 368 55.10 -2.09 -18.36
N GLU A 369 54.42 -1.08 -17.88
CA GLU A 369 54.52 -0.63 -16.48
C GLU A 369 53.26 0.07 -16.00
N ILE A 370 53.05 0.12 -14.68
CA ILE A 370 52.09 1.01 -14.02
C ILE A 370 52.90 2.15 -13.41
N GLU A 371 52.52 3.40 -13.73
CA GLU A 371 53.19 4.58 -13.24
C GLU A 371 52.23 5.50 -12.49
N TYR A 372 52.57 5.83 -11.27
CA TYR A 372 51.98 6.92 -10.51
C TYR A 372 52.86 8.15 -10.67
N ARG A 373 52.31 9.28 -11.13
CA ARG A 373 53.03 10.55 -11.29
C ARG A 373 52.35 11.62 -10.47
N ASN A 374 53.04 12.17 -9.50
CA ASN A 374 52.59 13.26 -8.63
C ASN A 374 51.15 13.05 -8.10
N VAL A 375 50.85 11.80 -7.68
CA VAL A 375 49.51 11.44 -7.22
C VAL A 375 49.28 11.93 -5.81
N SER A 376 48.34 12.85 -5.64
CA SER A 376 47.84 13.30 -4.35
C SER A 376 46.36 12.94 -4.22
N PHE A 377 45.97 12.44 -3.03
CA PHE A 377 44.60 12.01 -2.80
C PHE A 377 44.14 12.30 -1.36
N ALA A 378 42.86 12.70 -1.23
CA ALA A 378 42.19 12.91 0.05
C ALA A 378 40.76 12.36 -0.02
N TYR A 379 40.31 11.61 0.99
CA TYR A 379 38.90 11.23 1.15
C TYR A 379 38.01 12.42 1.52
N ARG A 380 38.59 13.40 2.23
CA ARG A 380 37.95 14.67 2.60
C ARG A 380 38.90 15.80 2.33
N PRO A 381 38.44 17.01 2.00
CA PRO A 381 39.30 18.15 1.68
C PRO A 381 40.30 18.55 2.79
N ASP A 382 39.94 18.24 4.05
CA ASP A 382 40.70 18.60 5.24
C ASP A 382 41.84 17.62 5.58
N ARG A 383 41.90 16.44 4.93
CA ARG A 383 42.90 15.42 5.27
C ARG A 383 43.45 14.71 4.04
N THR A 384 44.63 15.15 3.58
CA THR A 384 45.38 14.46 2.51
C THR A 384 45.92 13.13 3.02
N VAL A 385 45.67 12.03 2.29
CA VAL A 385 46.11 10.67 2.60
C VAL A 385 47.36 10.27 1.78
N LEU A 386 47.40 10.63 0.52
CA LEU A 386 48.54 10.48 -0.36
C LEU A 386 48.98 11.87 -0.81
N LYS A 387 50.29 12.12 -0.77
CA LYS A 387 50.85 13.41 -1.16
C LYS A 387 52.05 13.16 -2.10
N ASP A 388 51.91 13.68 -3.31
CA ASP A 388 52.95 13.68 -4.36
C ASP A 388 53.65 12.30 -4.54
N VAL A 389 52.82 11.26 -4.68
CA VAL A 389 53.35 9.88 -4.81
C VAL A 389 53.83 9.63 -6.23
N ASN A 390 55.08 9.27 -6.38
CA ASN A 390 55.72 8.94 -7.61
C ASN A 390 56.33 7.53 -7.55
N VAL A 391 55.73 6.56 -8.31
CA VAL A 391 56.14 5.14 -8.28
C VAL A 391 55.97 4.53 -9.67
N LYS A 392 56.95 3.76 -10.11
CA LYS A 392 56.89 2.92 -11.32
C LYS A 392 57.00 1.44 -10.95
N ILE A 393 56.06 0.65 -11.51
CA ILE A 393 56.00 -0.77 -11.28
C ILE A 393 56.02 -1.50 -12.62
N GLY A 394 57.09 -2.14 -12.95
CA GLY A 394 57.25 -2.85 -14.21
C GLY A 394 56.43 -4.14 -14.28
N LYS A 395 56.08 -4.55 -15.49
CA LYS A 395 55.37 -5.81 -15.71
C LYS A 395 56.14 -6.99 -15.10
N GLY A 396 55.48 -7.83 -14.31
CA GLY A 396 56.06 -8.97 -13.64
C GLY A 396 56.79 -8.66 -12.32
N GLN A 397 56.86 -7.38 -11.92
CA GLN A 397 57.43 -7.01 -10.62
C GLN A 397 56.42 -7.20 -9.49
N THR A 398 56.94 -7.65 -8.34
CA THR A 398 56.19 -7.69 -7.07
C THR A 398 56.70 -6.56 -6.20
N VAL A 399 55.78 -5.69 -5.75
CA VAL A 399 56.09 -4.55 -4.89
C VAL A 399 55.36 -4.70 -3.56
N ALA A 400 56.07 -4.60 -2.45
CA ALA A 400 55.52 -4.62 -1.11
C ALA A 400 55.32 -3.17 -0.60
N LEU A 401 54.10 -2.83 -0.20
CA LEU A 401 53.79 -1.55 0.46
C LEU A 401 53.89 -1.73 1.97
N VAL A 402 54.86 -1.09 2.59
CA VAL A 402 55.15 -1.19 4.03
C VAL A 402 54.90 0.18 4.70
N GLY A 403 54.37 0.14 5.91
CA GLY A 403 54.09 1.35 6.68
C GLY A 403 53.07 1.12 7.79
N GLN A 404 52.89 2.10 8.67
CA GLN A 404 51.97 2.04 9.80
C GLN A 404 50.50 1.92 9.33
N SER A 405 49.63 1.43 10.23
CA SER A 405 48.17 1.46 9.94
C SER A 405 47.72 2.90 9.67
N GLY A 406 46.90 3.07 8.63
CA GLY A 406 46.44 4.41 8.23
C GLY A 406 47.39 5.23 7.36
N SER A 407 48.57 4.69 6.94
CA SER A 407 49.53 5.39 6.07
C SER A 407 49.14 5.48 4.60
N GLY A 408 47.94 5.06 4.22
CA GLY A 408 47.46 5.17 2.84
C GLY A 408 47.74 3.99 1.91
N LYS A 409 48.25 2.83 2.44
CA LYS A 409 48.59 1.65 1.61
C LYS A 409 47.39 1.12 0.79
N SER A 410 46.26 0.89 1.43
CA SER A 410 45.04 0.43 0.76
C SER A 410 44.53 1.51 -0.21
N THR A 411 44.58 2.77 0.17
CA THR A 411 44.20 3.90 -0.71
C THR A 411 45.04 3.93 -1.98
N PHE A 412 46.33 3.70 -1.87
CA PHE A 412 47.24 3.63 -3.02
C PHE A 412 46.80 2.55 -4.01
N VAL A 413 46.47 1.34 -3.52
CA VAL A 413 46.02 0.23 -4.35
C VAL A 413 44.64 0.49 -4.93
N ASP A 414 43.71 1.08 -4.16
CA ASP A 414 42.31 1.30 -4.55
C ASP A 414 42.17 2.39 -5.63
N LEU A 415 43.16 3.27 -5.80
CA LEU A 415 43.19 4.25 -6.88
C LEU A 415 43.43 3.63 -8.26
N LEU A 416 44.15 2.50 -8.34
CA LEU A 416 44.46 1.83 -9.61
C LEU A 416 43.19 1.37 -10.37
N PRO A 417 42.23 0.64 -9.74
CA PRO A 417 40.98 0.25 -10.35
C PRO A 417 39.94 1.39 -10.34
N ARG A 418 40.33 2.63 -9.98
CA ARG A 418 39.43 3.80 -9.88
C ARG A 418 38.26 3.58 -8.91
N PHE A 419 38.45 2.87 -7.81
CA PHE A 419 37.42 2.76 -6.76
C PHE A 419 37.11 4.08 -6.10
N TYR A 420 38.09 4.99 -6.09
CA TYR A 420 37.99 6.37 -5.65
C TYR A 420 38.53 7.28 -6.76
N TYR A 421 37.85 8.38 -6.98
CA TYR A 421 38.25 9.41 -7.93
C TYR A 421 37.92 10.78 -7.34
N ARG A 422 38.90 11.36 -6.68
CA ARG A 422 38.86 12.77 -6.26
C ARG A 422 40.28 13.31 -6.31
N ALA A 423 40.66 13.85 -7.44
CA ALA A 423 41.78 14.76 -7.47
C ALA A 423 41.39 16.00 -6.61
N LEU A 424 42.31 16.51 -5.81
CA LEU A 424 42.15 17.85 -5.24
C LEU A 424 41.86 18.81 -6.40
N PRO A 425 40.99 19.82 -6.22
CA PRO A 425 40.55 20.72 -7.30
C PRO A 425 41.71 21.30 -8.09
N GLU A 426 42.86 21.49 -7.48
CA GLU A 426 44.08 22.02 -8.10
C GLU A 426 44.73 21.05 -9.11
N TYR A 427 44.43 19.74 -9.06
CA TYR A 427 45.02 18.71 -9.94
C TYR A 427 43.99 18.02 -10.85
N ALA A 428 42.73 18.36 -10.76
CA ALA A 428 41.68 17.74 -11.58
C ALA A 428 41.86 18.05 -13.07
N ALA A 429 42.37 19.21 -13.43
CA ALA A 429 42.60 19.62 -14.80
C ALA A 429 43.74 18.85 -15.50
N GLN A 430 44.76 18.38 -14.75
CA GLN A 430 45.91 17.68 -15.30
C GLN A 430 45.69 16.17 -15.50
N ALA A 431 44.71 15.57 -14.78
CA ALA A 431 44.39 14.14 -14.90
C ALA A 431 43.60 13.76 -16.15
N TYR A 432 42.99 14.75 -16.82
CA TYR A 432 42.18 14.54 -18.03
C TYR A 432 42.94 14.64 -19.35
N GLU A 433 44.16 15.15 -19.36
CA GLU A 433 44.90 15.40 -20.60
C GLU A 433 45.94 14.33 -20.99
N ARG A 434 46.05 13.19 -20.24
CA ARG A 434 47.10 12.20 -20.59
C ARG A 434 46.56 10.77 -20.59
#